data_daccad108589d8797eb30f72a7f4b3cc
#
_entry.id   daccad108589d8797eb30f72a7f4b3cc
#
_cell.length_a   1.000
_cell.length_b   1.000
_cell.length_c   1.000
_cell.angle_alpha   90.00
_cell.angle_beta   90.00
_cell.angle_gamma   90.00
#
_symmetry.space_group_name_H-M   'P 1'
#
loop_
_entity.id
_entity.type
_entity.pdbx_description
1 polymer ?
#
loop_
_entity_poly.entity_id
_entity_poly.type
_entity_poly.pdbx_seq_one_letter_code
_entity_poly.pdbx_strand_id
1 'polypeptide(L)'
;SDAIAPAISAANSKGTPVICLGIKANSGDFTFVGSENYDAGHMQGEYMAEHLEQGAKVLYLAGTAGLQHSADRRQGFQDALEEAGRSDITILADQDGDYVKDEAMRICDAWIQTYAHGGKADFDAIVCANDQMALGAVESLKGAGLLTNAGEILITGVDGSDDGLNAVNEGYMCQTVLQDAAGQAKATHEVLEKLKNGETPDKEIIVPFQSVTKDNVADYLK
;
A
#
# COMPACT_ATOMS: atom_id res chain seq x y z
N SER A 1 -10.95 13.55 -0.41
CA SER A 1 -11.46 13.91 0.93
C SER A 1 -12.39 15.11 0.86
N ASP A 2 -13.58 15.03 1.48
CA ASP A 2 -14.56 16.13 1.49
C ASP A 2 -14.13 17.30 2.36
N ALA A 3 -13.32 17.05 3.38
CA ALA A 3 -12.87 18.06 4.34
C ALA A 3 -12.08 19.22 3.71
N ILE A 4 -11.38 18.98 2.58
CA ILE A 4 -10.56 19.99 1.90
C ILE A 4 -11.35 20.78 0.81
N ALA A 5 -12.52 20.30 0.40
CA ALA A 5 -13.31 20.89 -0.68
C ALA A 5 -13.64 22.39 -0.47
N PRO A 6 -14.01 22.87 0.76
CA PRO A 6 -14.23 24.29 1.00
C PRO A 6 -12.96 25.14 0.78
N ALA A 7 -11.79 24.64 1.14
CA ALA A 7 -10.52 25.35 0.93
C ALA A 7 -10.18 25.44 -0.57
N ILE A 8 -10.42 24.38 -1.33
CA ILE A 8 -10.25 24.37 -2.80
C ILE A 8 -11.19 25.39 -3.44
N SER A 9 -12.49 25.38 -3.06
CA SER A 9 -13.47 26.34 -3.57
C SER A 9 -13.10 27.80 -3.24
N ALA A 10 -12.57 28.05 -2.04
CA ALA A 10 -12.11 29.38 -1.64
C ALA A 10 -10.88 29.85 -2.47
N ALA A 11 -9.96 28.96 -2.80
CA ALA A 11 -8.83 29.24 -3.68
C ALA A 11 -9.31 29.52 -5.10
N ASN A 12 -10.18 28.66 -5.65
CA ASN A 12 -10.74 28.79 -6.99
C ASN A 12 -11.51 30.11 -7.16
N SER A 13 -12.28 30.55 -6.16
CA SER A 13 -13.01 31.83 -6.19
C SER A 13 -12.10 33.06 -6.31
N LYS A 14 -10.82 32.91 -5.94
CA LYS A 14 -9.78 33.94 -6.06
C LYS A 14 -8.90 33.79 -7.31
N GLY A 15 -9.22 32.82 -8.17
CA GLY A 15 -8.40 32.49 -9.33
C GLY A 15 -7.05 31.85 -9.00
N THR A 16 -6.92 31.28 -7.80
CA THR A 16 -5.70 30.58 -7.39
C THR A 16 -5.78 29.12 -7.83
N PRO A 17 -4.84 28.65 -8.67
CA PRO A 17 -4.76 27.25 -9.04
C PRO A 17 -4.49 26.34 -7.84
N VAL A 18 -5.05 25.14 -7.85
CA VAL A 18 -4.87 24.16 -6.78
C VAL A 18 -4.27 22.88 -7.35
N ILE A 19 -3.28 22.32 -6.67
CA ILE A 19 -2.72 21.00 -6.95
C ILE A 19 -3.02 20.11 -5.74
N CYS A 20 -3.65 18.97 -5.99
CA CYS A 20 -3.81 17.90 -5.02
C CYS A 20 -2.68 16.89 -5.25
N LEU A 21 -1.78 16.75 -4.28
CA LEU A 21 -0.63 15.83 -4.35
C LEU A 21 -0.89 14.61 -3.47
N GLY A 22 -0.79 13.42 -4.08
CA GLY A 22 -0.91 12.11 -3.42
C GLY A 22 -2.34 11.70 -3.07
N ILE A 23 -3.19 12.64 -2.62
CA ILE A 23 -4.58 12.38 -2.25
C ILE A 23 -5.51 13.27 -3.07
N LYS A 24 -6.42 12.64 -3.82
CA LYS A 24 -7.42 13.32 -4.64
C LYS A 24 -8.55 13.88 -3.77
N ALA A 25 -8.95 15.11 -4.01
CA ALA A 25 -10.16 15.67 -3.41
C ALA A 25 -11.41 15.16 -4.14
N ASN A 26 -12.55 15.13 -3.43
CA ASN A 26 -13.81 14.65 -4.03
C ASN A 26 -14.51 15.73 -4.86
N SER A 27 -14.14 17.01 -4.72
CA SER A 27 -14.74 18.12 -5.46
C SER A 27 -13.85 19.35 -5.50
N GLY A 28 -14.17 20.26 -6.42
CA GLY A 28 -13.42 21.48 -6.70
C GLY A 28 -12.64 21.42 -8.00
N ASP A 29 -12.04 22.55 -8.39
CA ASP A 29 -11.19 22.65 -9.57
C ASP A 29 -9.71 22.56 -9.14
N PHE A 30 -9.05 21.46 -9.51
CA PHE A 30 -7.66 21.17 -9.17
C PHE A 30 -6.98 20.33 -10.24
N THR A 31 -5.67 20.33 -10.24
CA THR A 31 -4.85 19.30 -10.90
C THR A 31 -4.47 18.25 -9.87
N PHE A 32 -4.74 16.98 -10.14
CA PHE A 32 -4.26 15.87 -9.32
C PHE A 32 -2.89 15.40 -9.82
N VAL A 33 -1.95 15.22 -8.91
CA VAL A 33 -0.68 14.53 -9.14
C VAL A 33 -0.57 13.43 -8.11
N GLY A 34 -0.46 12.17 -8.53
CA GLY A 34 -0.41 11.06 -7.58
C GLY A 34 -0.42 9.71 -8.27
N SER A 35 -0.71 8.67 -7.52
CA SER A 35 -0.80 7.29 -7.99
C SER A 35 -2.20 6.74 -7.72
N GLU A 36 -2.64 5.78 -8.53
CA GLU A 36 -3.93 5.11 -8.35
C GLU A 36 -3.80 4.02 -7.27
N ASN A 37 -4.43 4.23 -6.11
CA ASN A 37 -4.29 3.32 -4.97
C ASN A 37 -4.86 1.91 -5.22
N TYR A 38 -5.82 1.80 -6.14
CA TYR A 38 -6.30 0.51 -6.64
C TYR A 38 -5.15 -0.34 -7.19
N ASP A 39 -4.26 0.27 -8.00
CA ASP A 39 -3.13 -0.44 -8.61
C ASP A 39 -2.16 -1.00 -7.57
N ALA A 40 -1.97 -0.28 -6.45
CA ALA A 40 -1.10 -0.78 -5.38
C ALA A 40 -1.65 -2.08 -4.77
N GLY A 41 -2.94 -2.12 -4.49
CA GLY A 41 -3.59 -3.33 -3.99
C GLY A 41 -3.61 -4.44 -5.04
N HIS A 42 -3.86 -4.09 -6.29
CA HIS A 42 -3.88 -5.04 -7.40
C HIS A 42 -2.51 -5.73 -7.57
N MET A 43 -1.40 -4.97 -7.54
CA MET A 43 -0.05 -5.53 -7.57
C MET A 43 0.26 -6.46 -6.39
N GLN A 44 -0.28 -6.18 -5.19
CA GLN A 44 -0.17 -7.10 -4.05
C GLN A 44 -0.96 -8.38 -4.31
N GLY A 45 -2.16 -8.28 -4.86
CA GLY A 45 -3.02 -9.41 -5.21
C GLY A 45 -2.42 -10.29 -6.30
N GLU A 46 -1.87 -9.70 -7.36
CA GLU A 46 -1.15 -10.43 -8.41
C GLU A 46 0.03 -11.22 -7.83
N TYR A 47 0.85 -10.57 -6.98
CA TYR A 47 1.97 -11.24 -6.33
C TYR A 47 1.51 -12.41 -5.47
N MET A 48 0.48 -12.25 -4.65
CA MET A 48 -0.06 -13.32 -3.82
C MET A 48 -0.70 -14.44 -4.64
N ALA A 49 -1.39 -14.10 -5.73
CA ALA A 49 -1.98 -15.09 -6.63
C ALA A 49 -0.93 -16.01 -7.28
N GLU A 50 0.24 -15.45 -7.59
CA GLU A 50 1.34 -16.19 -8.23
C GLU A 50 2.13 -17.05 -7.23
N HIS A 51 2.33 -16.56 -5.99
CA HIS A 51 3.29 -17.16 -5.06
C HIS A 51 2.67 -18.00 -3.94
N LEU A 52 1.37 -17.87 -3.69
CA LEU A 52 0.69 -18.66 -2.67
C LEU A 52 0.26 -20.02 -3.20
N GLU A 53 0.44 -21.04 -2.37
CA GLU A 53 -0.05 -22.40 -2.66
C GLU A 53 -1.58 -22.43 -2.73
N GLN A 54 -2.14 -23.51 -3.34
CA GLN A 54 -3.58 -23.67 -3.42
C GLN A 54 -4.21 -23.84 -2.02
N GLY A 55 -5.30 -23.12 -1.78
CA GLY A 55 -6.01 -23.14 -0.50
C GLY A 55 -5.36 -22.30 0.59
N ALA A 56 -4.42 -21.41 0.23
CA ALA A 56 -3.72 -20.54 1.16
C ALA A 56 -4.66 -19.62 1.93
N LYS A 57 -4.20 -19.21 3.11
CA LYS A 57 -4.93 -18.36 4.05
C LYS A 57 -4.17 -17.06 4.28
N VAL A 58 -4.85 -15.95 4.14
CA VAL A 58 -4.28 -14.61 4.20
C VAL A 58 -4.90 -13.82 5.35
N LEU A 59 -4.10 -13.01 6.03
CA LEU A 59 -4.54 -11.96 6.93
C LEU A 59 -4.35 -10.61 6.23
N TYR A 60 -5.34 -9.72 6.29
CA TYR A 60 -5.32 -8.43 5.62
C TYR A 60 -5.31 -7.28 6.64
N LEU A 61 -4.23 -6.50 6.67
CA LEU A 61 -4.11 -5.26 7.44
C LEU A 61 -4.42 -4.07 6.54
N ALA A 62 -5.65 -3.59 6.64
CA ALA A 62 -6.11 -2.42 5.91
C ALA A 62 -5.56 -1.11 6.52
N GLY A 63 -5.67 -0.03 5.77
CA GLY A 63 -5.40 1.31 6.28
C GLY A 63 -6.52 1.82 7.19
N THR A 64 -6.68 3.14 7.26
CA THR A 64 -7.72 3.76 8.09
C THR A 64 -9.11 3.60 7.46
N ALA A 65 -10.07 3.18 8.28
CA ALA A 65 -11.47 3.05 7.87
C ALA A 65 -12.04 4.37 7.33
N GLY A 66 -12.84 4.27 6.27
CA GLY A 66 -13.50 5.41 5.65
C GLY A 66 -12.63 6.28 4.73
N LEU A 67 -11.34 5.97 4.61
CA LEU A 67 -10.48 6.60 3.60
C LEU A 67 -10.56 5.87 2.26
N GLN A 68 -10.78 6.63 1.18
CA GLN A 68 -10.96 6.06 -0.15
C GLN A 68 -9.75 5.20 -0.58
N HIS A 69 -8.52 5.68 -0.37
CA HIS A 69 -7.33 4.95 -0.74
C HIS A 69 -7.16 3.61 0.04
N SER A 70 -7.71 3.50 1.27
CA SER A 70 -7.76 2.21 1.98
C SER A 70 -8.73 1.24 1.31
N ALA A 71 -9.90 1.75 0.90
CA ALA A 71 -10.89 0.95 0.17
C ALA A 71 -10.37 0.54 -1.21
N ASP A 72 -9.72 1.45 -1.94
CA ASP A 72 -9.17 1.19 -3.27
C ASP A 72 -8.09 0.09 -3.23
N ARG A 73 -7.15 0.15 -2.29
CA ARG A 73 -6.13 -0.90 -2.11
C ARG A 73 -6.75 -2.27 -1.81
N ARG A 74 -7.74 -2.29 -0.90
CA ARG A 74 -8.47 -3.54 -0.58
C ARG A 74 -9.20 -4.10 -1.79
N GLN A 75 -9.89 -3.24 -2.55
CA GLN A 75 -10.60 -3.65 -3.75
C GLN A 75 -9.65 -4.20 -4.81
N GLY A 76 -8.55 -3.49 -5.09
CA GLY A 76 -7.55 -3.94 -6.05
C GLY A 76 -6.97 -5.31 -5.69
N PHE A 77 -6.67 -5.53 -4.41
CA PHE A 77 -6.20 -6.84 -3.94
C PHE A 77 -7.20 -7.97 -4.21
N GLN A 78 -8.47 -7.74 -3.89
CA GLN A 78 -9.53 -8.74 -4.09
C GLN A 78 -9.77 -9.03 -5.57
N ASP A 79 -9.83 -7.98 -6.39
CA ASP A 79 -10.05 -8.10 -7.83
C ASP A 79 -8.90 -8.86 -8.52
N ALA A 80 -7.66 -8.61 -8.13
CA ALA A 80 -6.50 -9.34 -8.66
C ALA A 80 -6.56 -10.84 -8.35
N LEU A 81 -7.00 -11.23 -7.14
CA LEU A 81 -7.21 -12.64 -6.82
C LEU A 81 -8.35 -13.26 -7.65
N GLU A 82 -9.45 -12.52 -7.85
CA GLU A 82 -10.57 -12.96 -8.68
C GLU A 82 -10.16 -13.12 -10.15
N GLU A 83 -9.47 -12.13 -10.71
CA GLU A 83 -8.95 -12.14 -12.09
C GLU A 83 -7.97 -13.29 -12.34
N ALA A 84 -7.14 -13.62 -11.35
CA ALA A 84 -6.24 -14.76 -11.38
C ALA A 84 -6.94 -16.13 -11.14
N GLY A 85 -8.25 -16.13 -10.88
CA GLY A 85 -9.01 -17.35 -10.58
C GLY A 85 -8.66 -17.99 -9.23
N ARG A 86 -8.09 -17.21 -8.29
CA ARG A 86 -7.62 -17.67 -6.97
C ARG A 86 -8.70 -17.56 -5.89
N SER A 87 -9.92 -18.00 -6.20
CA SER A 87 -11.03 -18.10 -5.22
C SER A 87 -10.78 -19.11 -4.09
N ASP A 88 -9.73 -19.92 -4.23
CA ASP A 88 -9.23 -20.83 -3.22
C ASP A 88 -8.52 -20.12 -2.06
N ILE A 89 -7.99 -18.93 -2.26
CA ILE A 89 -7.33 -18.13 -1.21
C ILE A 89 -8.39 -17.55 -0.28
N THR A 90 -8.25 -17.82 1.01
CA THR A 90 -9.19 -17.37 2.03
C THR A 90 -8.62 -16.22 2.85
N ILE A 91 -9.31 -15.10 2.93
CA ILE A 91 -8.98 -14.02 3.89
C ILE A 91 -9.58 -14.40 5.25
N LEU A 92 -8.73 -14.84 6.19
CA LEU A 92 -9.14 -15.28 7.53
C LEU A 92 -9.60 -14.12 8.41
N ALA A 93 -8.93 -12.98 8.30
CA ALA A 93 -9.24 -11.77 9.03
C ALA A 93 -8.83 -10.55 8.19
N ASP A 94 -9.59 -9.47 8.37
CA ASP A 94 -9.40 -8.18 7.73
C ASP A 94 -9.66 -7.10 8.77
N GLN A 95 -8.62 -6.35 9.16
CA GLN A 95 -8.71 -5.31 10.19
C GLN A 95 -7.98 -4.04 9.77
N ASP A 96 -8.51 -2.90 10.23
CA ASP A 96 -7.91 -1.60 10.00
C ASP A 96 -6.74 -1.38 10.98
N GLY A 97 -5.54 -1.21 10.45
CA GLY A 97 -4.29 -0.94 11.19
C GLY A 97 -3.87 0.53 11.14
N ASP A 98 -4.73 1.40 10.61
CA ASP A 98 -4.60 2.86 10.61
C ASP A 98 -3.27 3.41 10.04
N TYR A 99 -2.57 2.62 9.22
CA TYR A 99 -1.22 2.91 8.71
C TYR A 99 -0.15 3.06 9.80
N VAL A 100 -0.41 2.53 11.01
CA VAL A 100 0.44 2.70 12.19
C VAL A 100 1.10 1.37 12.56
N LYS A 101 2.43 1.38 12.74
CA LYS A 101 3.23 0.20 13.07
C LYS A 101 2.76 -0.46 14.38
N ASP A 102 2.61 0.33 15.45
CA ASP A 102 2.23 -0.20 16.78
C ASP A 102 0.82 -0.81 16.77
N GLU A 103 -0.11 -0.25 15.99
CA GLU A 103 -1.45 -0.81 15.84
C GLU A 103 -1.41 -2.13 15.04
N ALA A 104 -0.60 -2.18 13.99
CA ALA A 104 -0.36 -3.42 13.26
C ALA A 104 0.21 -4.52 14.15
N MET A 105 1.20 -4.19 14.99
CA MET A 105 1.76 -5.13 15.98
C MET A 105 0.68 -5.64 16.94
N ARG A 106 -0.14 -4.76 17.52
CA ARG A 106 -1.24 -5.13 18.41
C ARG A 106 -2.23 -6.09 17.74
N ILE A 107 -2.57 -5.84 16.48
CA ILE A 107 -3.48 -6.69 15.70
C ILE A 107 -2.81 -8.03 15.40
N CYS A 108 -1.56 -8.02 14.93
CA CYS A 108 -0.80 -9.24 14.63
C CYS A 108 -0.61 -10.12 15.87
N ASP A 109 -0.34 -9.55 17.04
CA ASP A 109 -0.23 -10.30 18.29
C ASP A 109 -1.55 -11.01 18.64
N ALA A 110 -2.69 -10.35 18.43
CA ALA A 110 -4.02 -10.96 18.62
C ALA A 110 -4.29 -12.07 17.56
N TRP A 111 -3.89 -11.86 16.33
CA TRP A 111 -4.00 -12.89 15.27
C TRP A 111 -3.10 -14.09 15.55
N ILE A 112 -1.88 -13.87 16.01
CA ILE A 112 -0.97 -14.96 16.42
C ILE A 112 -1.60 -15.81 17.52
N GLN A 113 -2.23 -15.19 18.52
CA GLN A 113 -2.95 -15.92 19.58
C GLN A 113 -4.13 -16.73 19.02
N THR A 114 -4.77 -16.26 17.96
CA THR A 114 -5.96 -16.88 17.37
C THR A 114 -5.63 -17.93 16.32
N TYR A 115 -4.62 -17.67 15.49
CA TYR A 115 -4.31 -18.43 14.29
C TYR A 115 -2.91 -19.06 14.29
N ALA A 116 -2.25 -19.17 15.46
CA ALA A 116 -1.00 -19.91 15.57
C ALA A 116 -1.06 -20.90 16.72
N HIS A 117 -0.77 -22.16 16.44
CA HIS A 117 -0.86 -23.25 17.40
C HIS A 117 0.38 -24.13 17.35
N GLY A 118 0.89 -24.50 18.54
CA GLY A 118 2.06 -25.38 18.63
C GLY A 118 3.32 -24.84 17.95
N GLY A 119 3.47 -23.49 17.90
CA GLY A 119 4.63 -22.83 17.28
C GLY A 119 4.56 -22.77 15.74
N LYS A 120 3.36 -22.93 15.15
CA LYS A 120 3.12 -22.83 13.71
C LYS A 120 1.96 -21.88 13.45
N ALA A 121 2.08 -21.08 12.40
CA ALA A 121 0.98 -20.28 11.87
C ALA A 121 0.00 -21.16 11.08
N ASP A 122 -1.29 -20.88 11.24
CA ASP A 122 -2.38 -21.46 10.43
C ASP A 122 -2.75 -20.53 9.27
N PHE A 123 -1.85 -19.62 8.89
CA PHE A 123 -1.95 -18.69 7.77
C PHE A 123 -0.61 -18.62 7.03
N ASP A 124 -0.67 -18.26 5.75
CA ASP A 124 0.46 -18.31 4.82
C ASP A 124 0.99 -16.92 4.46
N ALA A 125 0.16 -15.88 4.62
CA ALA A 125 0.54 -14.51 4.28
C ALA A 125 -0.13 -13.44 5.14
N ILE A 126 0.52 -12.27 5.23
CA ILE A 126 -0.06 -11.02 5.74
C ILE A 126 0.10 -9.94 4.66
N VAL A 127 -1.01 -9.40 4.19
CA VAL A 127 -1.06 -8.29 3.24
C VAL A 127 -1.29 -7.00 4.02
N CYS A 128 -0.38 -6.06 3.91
CA CYS A 128 -0.45 -4.79 4.64
C CYS A 128 -0.61 -3.61 3.68
N ALA A 129 -1.50 -2.69 4.02
CA ALA A 129 -1.76 -1.52 3.19
C ALA A 129 -0.61 -0.50 3.18
N ASN A 130 0.43 -0.66 4.05
CA ASN A 130 1.70 0.06 3.93
C ASN A 130 2.88 -0.68 4.60
N ASP A 131 4.10 -0.17 4.37
CA ASP A 131 5.34 -0.75 4.89
C ASP A 131 5.45 -0.67 6.42
N GLN A 132 4.96 0.41 7.04
CA GLN A 132 5.00 0.54 8.50
C GLN A 132 4.22 -0.58 9.19
N MET A 133 3.05 -0.92 8.68
CA MET A 133 2.27 -2.05 9.19
C MET A 133 2.93 -3.39 8.86
N ALA A 134 3.51 -3.54 7.66
CA ALA A 134 4.24 -4.75 7.29
C ALA A 134 5.44 -5.01 8.19
N LEU A 135 6.21 -3.97 8.53
CA LEU A 135 7.31 -4.04 9.49
C LEU A 135 6.82 -4.38 10.90
N GLY A 136 5.65 -3.88 11.31
CA GLY A 136 5.00 -4.27 12.55
C GLY A 136 4.64 -5.76 12.58
N ALA A 137 4.08 -6.27 11.48
CA ALA A 137 3.78 -7.70 11.33
C ALA A 137 5.05 -8.56 11.40
N VAL A 138 6.14 -8.15 10.72
CA VAL A 138 7.44 -8.82 10.80
C VAL A 138 7.95 -8.89 12.24
N GLU A 139 7.88 -7.80 13.00
CA GLU A 139 8.33 -7.78 14.40
C GLU A 139 7.51 -8.70 15.29
N SER A 140 6.18 -8.68 15.20
CA SER A 140 5.29 -9.57 15.95
C SER A 140 5.55 -11.04 15.65
N LEU A 141 5.69 -11.41 14.37
CA LEU A 141 5.97 -12.78 13.97
C LEU A 141 7.35 -13.26 14.42
N LYS A 142 8.38 -12.42 14.32
CA LYS A 142 9.73 -12.71 14.87
C LYS A 142 9.69 -12.89 16.38
N GLY A 143 8.98 -12.01 17.09
CA GLY A 143 8.81 -12.08 18.54
C GLY A 143 8.12 -13.37 19.01
N ALA A 144 7.19 -13.89 18.20
CA ALA A 144 6.49 -15.15 18.45
C ALA A 144 7.25 -16.40 17.95
N GLY A 145 8.39 -16.24 17.30
CA GLY A 145 9.16 -17.34 16.71
C GLY A 145 8.50 -18.00 15.51
N LEU A 146 7.59 -17.29 14.83
CA LEU A 146 6.86 -17.76 13.65
C LEU A 146 7.53 -17.32 12.33
N LEU A 147 8.47 -16.38 12.38
CA LEU A 147 9.27 -15.91 11.26
C LEU A 147 10.74 -15.98 11.64
N THR A 148 11.27 -17.19 11.65
CA THR A 148 12.68 -17.47 12.01
C THR A 148 13.59 -17.35 10.80
N ASN A 149 13.07 -17.62 9.62
CA ASN A 149 13.76 -17.49 8.34
C ASN A 149 12.96 -16.62 7.37
N ALA A 150 13.68 -16.05 6.42
CA ALA A 150 13.08 -15.31 5.32
C ALA A 150 12.13 -16.22 4.48
N GLY A 151 10.96 -15.69 4.12
CA GLY A 151 10.02 -16.36 3.23
C GLY A 151 9.14 -17.46 3.87
N GLU A 152 9.20 -17.66 5.20
CA GLU A 152 8.31 -18.63 5.87
C GLU A 152 6.84 -18.20 5.85
N ILE A 153 6.57 -16.90 5.94
CA ILE A 153 5.26 -16.27 5.79
C ILE A 153 5.44 -15.12 4.81
N LEU A 154 4.59 -15.03 3.78
CA LEU A 154 4.68 -13.96 2.80
C LEU A 154 4.11 -12.67 3.39
N ILE A 155 4.88 -11.58 3.37
CA ILE A 155 4.45 -10.29 3.89
C ILE A 155 4.65 -9.23 2.81
N THR A 156 3.58 -8.52 2.43
CA THR A 156 3.66 -7.40 1.49
C THR A 156 3.33 -6.07 2.16
N GLY A 157 3.94 -5.01 1.65
CA GLY A 157 3.67 -3.63 2.04
C GLY A 157 3.45 -2.73 0.84
N VAL A 158 3.28 -1.45 1.10
CA VAL A 158 3.22 -0.37 0.10
C VAL A 158 4.00 0.80 0.67
N ASP A 159 4.60 1.59 -0.12
CA ASP A 159 5.33 2.85 -0.02
C ASP A 159 6.73 2.74 -0.63
N GLY A 160 7.44 1.62 -0.49
CA GLY A 160 8.85 1.49 -0.86
C GLY A 160 9.75 2.31 0.06
N SER A 161 9.43 2.33 1.35
CA SER A 161 10.25 3.00 2.37
C SER A 161 11.63 2.36 2.47
N ASP A 162 12.63 3.12 2.93
CA ASP A 162 14.00 2.58 3.09
C ASP A 162 14.01 1.31 3.98
N ASP A 163 13.21 1.28 5.06
CA ASP A 163 13.07 0.10 5.93
C ASP A 163 12.32 -1.05 5.25
N GLY A 164 11.27 -0.74 4.46
CA GLY A 164 10.54 -1.72 3.66
C GLY A 164 11.43 -2.36 2.58
N LEU A 165 12.20 -1.55 1.85
CA LEU A 165 13.17 -2.02 0.86
C LEU A 165 14.24 -2.92 1.50
N ASN A 166 14.75 -2.55 2.68
CA ASN A 166 15.69 -3.38 3.42
C ASN A 166 15.05 -4.70 3.85
N ALA A 167 13.80 -4.68 4.34
CA ALA A 167 13.10 -5.90 4.73
C ALA A 167 12.83 -6.83 3.52
N VAL A 168 12.55 -6.28 2.34
CA VAL A 168 12.47 -7.06 1.08
C VAL A 168 13.85 -7.63 0.72
N ASN A 169 14.91 -6.83 0.81
CA ASN A 169 16.26 -7.30 0.54
C ASN A 169 16.73 -8.40 1.52
N GLU A 170 16.32 -8.33 2.77
CA GLU A 170 16.58 -9.38 3.77
C GLU A 170 15.66 -10.60 3.61
N GLY A 171 14.56 -10.47 2.87
CA GLY A 171 13.57 -11.50 2.60
C GLY A 171 12.52 -11.67 3.69
N TYR A 172 12.41 -10.76 4.66
CA TYR A 172 11.34 -10.75 5.66
C TYR A 172 10.03 -10.16 5.14
N MET A 173 10.11 -9.29 4.14
CA MET A 173 9.01 -8.96 3.26
C MET A 173 9.28 -9.55 1.88
N CYS A 174 8.25 -10.04 1.22
CA CYS A 174 8.37 -10.59 -0.13
C CYS A 174 8.20 -9.52 -1.22
N GLN A 175 7.47 -8.45 -0.89
CA GLN A 175 7.17 -7.34 -1.80
C GLN A 175 6.92 -6.05 -1.01
N THR A 176 7.35 -4.92 -1.56
CA THR A 176 6.74 -3.61 -1.31
C THR A 176 6.32 -2.98 -2.63
N VAL A 177 5.17 -2.30 -2.64
CA VAL A 177 4.71 -1.55 -3.81
C VAL A 177 5.18 -0.10 -3.66
N LEU A 178 6.22 0.27 -4.41
CA LEU A 178 6.86 1.58 -4.33
C LEU A 178 5.93 2.68 -4.83
N GLN A 179 5.72 3.71 -4.00
CA GLN A 179 5.15 4.98 -4.39
C GLN A 179 6.29 5.95 -4.74
N ASP A 180 6.45 6.30 -6.03
CA ASP A 180 7.54 7.16 -6.50
C ASP A 180 7.33 8.62 -6.08
N ALA A 181 7.73 8.95 -4.86
CA ALA A 181 7.64 10.31 -4.33
C ALA A 181 8.50 11.31 -5.14
N ALA A 182 9.65 10.88 -5.67
CA ALA A 182 10.49 11.73 -6.51
C ALA A 182 9.83 12.03 -7.85
N GLY A 183 9.21 11.02 -8.48
CA GLY A 183 8.41 11.19 -9.68
C GLY A 183 7.21 12.11 -9.46
N GLN A 184 6.49 11.96 -8.34
CA GLN A 184 5.38 12.86 -7.98
C GLN A 184 5.86 14.30 -7.75
N ALA A 185 6.99 14.50 -7.08
CA ALA A 185 7.57 15.83 -6.89
C ALA A 185 7.97 16.46 -8.24
N LYS A 186 8.59 15.70 -9.12
CA LYS A 186 8.95 16.16 -10.48
C LYS A 186 7.71 16.54 -11.29
N ALA A 187 6.70 15.67 -11.31
CA ALA A 187 5.44 15.94 -12.01
C ALA A 187 4.73 17.19 -11.46
N THR A 188 4.74 17.38 -10.13
CA THR A 188 4.21 18.58 -9.49
C THR A 188 4.96 19.84 -9.92
N HIS A 189 6.30 19.77 -10.01
CA HIS A 189 7.11 20.89 -10.50
C HIS A 189 6.76 21.25 -11.96
N GLU A 190 6.58 20.27 -12.83
CA GLU A 190 6.18 20.48 -14.21
C GLU A 190 4.80 21.15 -14.32
N VAL A 191 3.84 20.79 -13.45
CA VAL A 191 2.54 21.47 -13.34
C VAL A 191 2.72 22.93 -12.95
N LEU A 192 3.56 23.21 -11.95
CA LEU A 192 3.83 24.58 -11.49
C LEU A 192 4.47 25.44 -12.60
N GLU A 193 5.41 24.91 -13.38
CA GLU A 193 6.00 25.64 -14.50
C GLU A 193 4.97 25.92 -15.61
N LYS A 194 4.09 24.97 -15.96
CA LYS A 194 2.97 25.22 -16.88
C LYS A 194 2.08 26.35 -16.41
N LEU A 195 1.64 26.30 -15.14
CA LEU A 195 0.80 27.35 -14.54
C LEU A 195 1.47 28.72 -14.54
N LYS A 196 2.75 28.79 -14.22
CA LYS A 196 3.56 30.03 -14.24
C LYS A 196 3.66 30.64 -15.64
N ASN A 197 3.70 29.80 -16.67
CA ASN A 197 3.75 30.21 -18.07
C ASN A 197 2.36 30.57 -18.63
N GLY A 198 1.30 30.47 -17.85
CA GLY A 198 -0.07 30.72 -18.28
C GLY A 198 -0.68 29.58 -19.08
N GLU A 199 -0.06 28.41 -19.04
CA GLU A 199 -0.55 27.17 -19.68
C GLU A 199 -1.54 26.43 -18.76
N THR A 200 -2.44 25.67 -19.34
CA THR A 200 -3.36 24.81 -18.58
C THR A 200 -2.76 23.40 -18.46
N PRO A 201 -2.43 22.91 -17.26
CA PRO A 201 -1.98 21.55 -17.08
C PRO A 201 -3.11 20.55 -17.28
N ASP A 202 -2.75 19.30 -17.50
CA ASP A 202 -3.70 18.18 -17.46
C ASP A 202 -4.37 18.07 -16.08
N LYS A 203 -5.62 17.61 -16.04
CA LYS A 203 -6.37 17.49 -14.79
C LYS A 203 -5.81 16.42 -13.87
N GLU A 204 -5.25 15.39 -14.45
CA GLU A 204 -4.68 14.25 -13.70
C GLU A 204 -3.34 13.88 -14.30
N ILE A 205 -2.35 13.72 -13.44
CA ILE A 205 -1.01 13.26 -13.79
C ILE A 205 -0.71 12.09 -12.88
N ILE A 206 -0.79 10.90 -13.46
CA ILE A 206 -0.59 9.65 -12.74
C ILE A 206 0.87 9.25 -12.80
N VAL A 207 1.47 9.07 -11.64
CA VAL A 207 2.80 8.48 -11.45
C VAL A 207 2.56 7.05 -10.99
N PRO A 208 2.88 6.04 -11.83
CA PRO A 208 2.51 4.66 -11.53
C PRO A 208 3.25 4.13 -10.31
N PHE A 209 2.59 3.25 -9.57
CA PHE A 209 3.24 2.39 -8.58
C PHE A 209 4.19 1.39 -9.26
N GLN A 210 5.13 0.84 -8.50
CA GLN A 210 6.08 -0.15 -8.99
C GLN A 210 6.20 -1.30 -7.99
N SER A 211 6.05 -2.54 -8.46
CA SER A 211 6.26 -3.72 -7.63
C SER A 211 7.75 -3.93 -7.40
N VAL A 212 8.16 -3.96 -6.13
CA VAL A 212 9.55 -4.20 -5.71
C VAL A 212 9.60 -5.49 -4.91
N THR A 213 10.35 -6.45 -5.44
CA THR A 213 10.55 -7.78 -4.88
C THR A 213 12.05 -8.06 -4.71
N LYS A 214 12.39 -9.24 -4.25
CA LYS A 214 13.81 -9.65 -4.12
C LYS A 214 14.58 -9.55 -5.45
N ASP A 215 13.90 -9.69 -6.58
CA ASP A 215 14.53 -9.74 -7.90
C ASP A 215 15.03 -8.38 -8.38
N ASN A 216 14.39 -7.28 -7.93
CA ASN A 216 14.71 -5.91 -8.38
C ASN A 216 15.02 -4.92 -7.25
N VAL A 217 14.92 -5.32 -5.99
CA VAL A 217 15.13 -4.41 -4.85
C VAL A 217 16.51 -3.75 -4.84
N ALA A 218 17.51 -4.40 -5.42
CA ALA A 218 18.88 -3.86 -5.51
C ALA A 218 18.95 -2.53 -6.26
N ASP A 219 18.04 -2.29 -7.20
CA ASP A 219 17.97 -1.06 -8.01
C ASP A 219 17.43 0.15 -7.20
N TYR A 220 16.82 -0.11 -6.05
CA TYR A 220 16.18 0.89 -5.18
C TYR A 220 16.93 1.14 -3.86
N LEU A 221 17.90 0.28 -3.52
CA LEU A 221 18.73 0.47 -2.32
C LEU A 221 19.78 1.58 -2.55
N LYS A 222 19.96 2.43 -1.54
CA LYS A 222 20.91 3.56 -1.56
C LYS A 222 22.22 3.18 -0.87
#